data_20bf3e8fb08542cf9d0f84d59572a90e
#
_entry.id   20bf3e8fb08542cf9d0f84d59572a90e
#
_cell.length_a   1.000
_cell.length_b   1.000
_cell.length_c   1.000
_cell.angle_alpha   90.00
_cell.angle_beta   90.00
_cell.angle_gamma   90.00
#
_symmetry.space_group_name_H-M   'P 1'
#
loop_
_entity.id
_entity.type
_entity.pdbx_description
1 polymer ?
#
loop_
_entity_poly.entity_id
_entity_poly.type
_entity_poly.pdbx_seq_one_letter_code
_entity_poly.pdbx_strand_id
1 'polypeptide(L)'
;MEVLVYIVLMPFLFIFLFVMAYLFRKRKVKKILFSEFDEGEKDLETREFFNRIFKLERLSKPFFYAQVIFLIIDTLFILFGGYKTYLEEVEFVKEFPRIIMSPLSPPLIKFMVPIIMWMLAFFSFIYAMILKNKENRRIAEMLDNLEKVKHLKFAKEDFLRSDRILATGVVGGDIKLGDRYLFSFYPISIIPYIYIQKMKVKISRRGKNGRIYYLDIALKRPFQKIKIEFAKEDVAEKVREFSLERKKDLNEKIEY
;
A
#
# COMPACT_ATOMS: atom_id res chain seq x y z
N MET A 1 4.69 -28.16 -25.68
CA MET A 1 3.92 -28.06 -24.42
C MET A 1 4.73 -27.46 -23.26
N GLU A 2 5.97 -27.89 -23.04
CA GLU A 2 6.81 -27.40 -21.92
C GLU A 2 7.04 -25.88 -21.90
N VAL A 3 7.36 -25.25 -23.05
CA VAL A 3 7.63 -23.79 -23.13
C VAL A 3 6.42 -22.97 -22.71
N LEU A 4 5.20 -23.42 -23.02
CA LEU A 4 3.96 -22.74 -22.66
C LEU A 4 3.73 -22.76 -21.14
N VAL A 5 4.11 -23.83 -20.47
CA VAL A 5 4.06 -23.95 -19.00
C VAL A 5 4.98 -22.88 -18.35
N TYR A 6 6.18 -22.68 -18.88
CA TYR A 6 7.14 -21.69 -18.36
C TYR A 6 6.65 -20.25 -18.54
N ILE A 7 5.99 -19.96 -19.66
CA ILE A 7 5.45 -18.61 -19.97
C ILE A 7 4.25 -18.29 -19.09
N VAL A 8 3.40 -19.28 -18.77
CA VAL A 8 2.12 -19.04 -18.09
C VAL A 8 2.25 -19.18 -16.57
N LEU A 9 3.05 -20.16 -16.10
CA LEU A 9 3.11 -20.52 -14.68
C LEU A 9 3.58 -19.36 -13.80
N MET A 10 4.67 -18.68 -14.15
CA MET A 10 5.25 -17.63 -13.29
C MET A 10 4.39 -16.37 -13.23
N PRO A 11 3.86 -15.82 -14.32
CA PRO A 11 2.88 -14.74 -14.25
C PRO A 11 1.64 -15.10 -13.45
N PHE A 12 1.11 -16.31 -13.61
CA PHE A 12 -0.04 -16.79 -12.84
C PHE A 12 0.27 -16.85 -11.33
N LEU A 13 1.39 -17.42 -10.95
CA LEU A 13 1.85 -17.49 -9.55
C LEU A 13 2.02 -16.09 -8.96
N PHE A 14 2.62 -15.17 -9.71
CA PHE A 14 2.78 -13.78 -9.29
C PHE A 14 1.43 -13.12 -9.01
N ILE A 15 0.49 -13.18 -9.96
CA ILE A 15 -0.86 -12.63 -9.82
C ILE A 15 -1.57 -13.25 -8.62
N PHE A 16 -1.52 -14.58 -8.48
CA PHE A 16 -2.15 -15.30 -7.37
C PHE A 16 -1.63 -14.83 -6.00
N LEU A 17 -0.31 -14.75 -5.81
CA LEU A 17 0.32 -14.31 -4.57
C LEU A 17 -0.06 -12.85 -4.24
N PHE A 18 -0.10 -11.97 -5.24
CA PHE A 18 -0.50 -10.58 -5.03
C PHE A 18 -1.98 -10.42 -4.71
N VAL A 19 -2.87 -11.18 -5.33
CA VAL A 19 -4.30 -11.19 -4.99
C VAL A 19 -4.50 -11.65 -3.55
N MET A 20 -3.82 -12.72 -3.13
CA MET A 20 -3.87 -13.20 -1.75
C MET A 20 -3.35 -12.15 -0.76
N ALA A 21 -2.20 -11.53 -1.05
CA ALA A 21 -1.65 -10.46 -0.22
C ALA A 21 -2.60 -9.26 -0.10
N TYR A 22 -3.26 -8.89 -1.20
CA TYR A 22 -4.28 -7.84 -1.21
C TYR A 22 -5.47 -8.18 -0.31
N LEU A 23 -6.02 -9.39 -0.41
CA LEU A 23 -7.13 -9.83 0.43
C LEU A 23 -6.77 -9.83 1.92
N PHE A 24 -5.58 -10.30 2.28
CA PHE A 24 -5.08 -10.24 3.66
C PHE A 24 -4.94 -8.80 4.17
N ARG A 25 -4.36 -7.90 3.35
CA ARG A 25 -4.26 -6.49 3.71
C ARG A 25 -5.63 -5.86 3.92
N LYS A 26 -6.56 -6.08 3.00
CA LYS A 26 -7.92 -5.56 3.08
C LYS A 26 -8.62 -5.99 4.38
N ARG A 27 -8.50 -7.26 4.77
CA ARG A 27 -9.04 -7.77 6.04
C ARG A 27 -8.42 -7.06 7.25
N LYS A 28 -7.10 -6.86 7.26
CA LYS A 28 -6.42 -6.15 8.36
C LYS A 28 -6.86 -4.69 8.46
N VAL A 29 -6.88 -3.96 7.35
CA VAL A 29 -7.35 -2.55 7.33
C VAL A 29 -8.79 -2.47 7.85
N LYS A 30 -9.66 -3.38 7.42
CA LYS A 30 -11.04 -3.44 7.89
C LYS A 30 -11.11 -3.62 9.40
N LYS A 31 -10.37 -4.56 9.99
CA LYS A 31 -10.32 -4.75 11.46
C LYS A 31 -9.89 -3.49 12.20
N ILE A 32 -8.86 -2.79 11.69
CA ILE A 32 -8.38 -1.53 12.28
C ILE A 32 -9.45 -0.45 12.22
N LEU A 33 -10.12 -0.29 11.09
CA LEU A 33 -11.17 0.72 10.90
C LEU A 33 -12.36 0.52 11.84
N PHE A 34 -12.81 -0.73 12.00
CA PHE A 34 -13.89 -1.07 12.92
C PHE A 34 -13.47 -1.09 14.39
N SER A 35 -12.23 -0.69 14.69
CA SER A 35 -11.69 -0.68 16.07
C SER A 35 -11.81 -2.02 16.77
N GLU A 36 -11.72 -3.13 16.01
CA GLU A 36 -11.67 -4.50 16.53
C GLU A 36 -10.29 -4.77 17.12
N PHE A 37 -10.00 -4.12 18.26
CA PHE A 37 -8.76 -4.26 19.00
C PHE A 37 -8.97 -5.10 20.25
N ASP A 38 -7.96 -5.88 20.60
CA ASP A 38 -7.89 -6.52 21.90
C ASP A 38 -7.71 -5.47 23.02
N GLU A 39 -8.13 -5.77 24.24
CA GLU A 39 -8.01 -4.84 25.39
C GLU A 39 -6.58 -4.33 25.56
N GLY A 40 -5.58 -5.20 25.48
CA GLY A 40 -4.18 -4.79 25.54
C GLY A 40 -3.71 -3.88 24.39
N GLU A 41 -4.37 -3.87 23.24
CA GLU A 41 -4.09 -2.92 22.16
C GLU A 41 -4.72 -1.55 22.42
N LYS A 42 -5.88 -1.51 23.08
CA LYS A 42 -6.54 -0.25 23.47
C LYS A 42 -5.79 0.47 24.59
N ASP A 43 -5.17 -0.27 25.50
CA ASP A 43 -4.43 0.27 26.63
C ASP A 43 -3.01 0.75 26.30
N LEU A 44 -2.51 0.47 25.10
CA LEU A 44 -1.21 0.96 24.65
C LEU A 44 -1.09 2.48 24.82
N GLU A 45 0.12 2.95 25.12
CA GLU A 45 0.43 4.37 25.08
C GLU A 45 0.03 4.95 23.71
N THR A 46 -0.48 6.17 23.70
CA THR A 46 -1.12 6.77 22.52
C THR A 46 -0.23 6.76 21.28
N ARG A 47 1.07 7.05 21.44
CA ARG A 47 2.04 7.03 20.35
C ARG A 47 2.29 5.60 19.86
N GLU A 48 2.40 4.65 20.77
CA GLU A 48 2.57 3.24 20.45
C GLU A 48 1.34 2.67 19.74
N PHE A 49 0.14 3.04 20.19
CA PHE A 49 -1.12 2.69 19.52
C PHE A 49 -1.11 3.10 18.04
N PHE A 50 -0.83 4.36 17.73
CA PHE A 50 -0.81 4.82 16.33
C PHE A 50 0.35 4.22 15.54
N ASN A 51 1.53 4.06 16.13
CA ASN A 51 2.63 3.35 15.51
C ASN A 51 2.23 1.91 15.16
N ARG A 52 1.47 1.25 16.02
CA ARG A 52 1.04 -0.13 15.80
C ARG A 52 0.01 -0.25 14.67
N ILE A 53 -0.95 0.66 14.58
CA ILE A 53 -2.01 0.61 13.56
C ILE A 53 -1.58 1.17 12.21
N PHE A 54 -0.71 2.18 12.19
CA PHE A 54 -0.28 2.86 10.97
C PHE A 54 1.07 2.39 10.42
N LYS A 55 1.84 1.59 11.17
CA LYS A 55 3.11 1.05 10.66
C LYS A 55 2.89 0.33 9.33
N LEU A 56 3.42 0.92 8.26
CA LEU A 56 3.36 0.34 6.92
C LEU A 56 3.96 -1.07 6.88
N GLU A 57 4.93 -1.34 7.74
CA GLU A 57 5.47 -2.69 7.91
C GLU A 57 4.38 -3.71 8.19
N ARG A 58 3.44 -3.40 9.06
CA ARG A 58 2.35 -4.31 9.41
C ARG A 58 1.30 -4.42 8.30
N LEU A 59 1.00 -3.30 7.63
CA LEU A 59 -0.01 -3.24 6.56
C LEU A 59 0.48 -3.79 5.23
N SER A 60 1.76 -3.58 4.89
CA SER A 60 2.37 -4.05 3.65
C SER A 60 3.08 -5.40 3.78
N LYS A 61 3.24 -5.93 5.01
CA LYS A 61 3.87 -7.22 5.28
C LYS A 61 3.41 -8.36 4.36
N PRO A 62 2.09 -8.52 4.07
CA PRO A 62 1.65 -9.55 3.14
C PRO A 62 2.23 -9.42 1.73
N PHE A 63 2.38 -8.19 1.23
CA PHE A 63 2.97 -7.94 -0.09
C PHE A 63 4.47 -8.25 -0.12
N PHE A 64 5.21 -7.87 0.95
CA PHE A 64 6.63 -8.23 1.06
C PHE A 64 6.83 -9.73 1.11
N TYR A 65 6.00 -10.46 1.85
CA TYR A 65 6.07 -11.93 1.87
C TYR A 65 5.72 -12.54 0.52
N ALA A 66 4.68 -12.05 -0.15
CA ALA A 66 4.33 -12.52 -1.49
C ALA A 66 5.50 -12.32 -2.48
N GLN A 67 6.17 -11.17 -2.44
CA GLN A 67 7.34 -10.90 -3.29
C GLN A 67 8.52 -11.82 -2.94
N VAL A 68 8.83 -12.00 -1.66
CA VAL A 68 9.94 -12.87 -1.23
C VAL A 68 9.66 -14.32 -1.60
N ILE A 69 8.44 -14.82 -1.37
CA ILE A 69 8.04 -16.17 -1.74
C ILE A 69 8.15 -16.35 -3.26
N PHE A 70 7.65 -15.38 -4.03
CA PHE A 70 7.77 -15.43 -5.50
C PHE A 70 9.24 -15.47 -5.94
N LEU A 71 10.10 -14.58 -5.42
CA LEU A 71 11.52 -14.55 -5.76
C LEU A 71 12.22 -15.86 -5.45
N ILE A 72 11.92 -16.49 -4.30
CA ILE A 72 12.50 -17.79 -3.93
C ILE A 72 12.04 -18.88 -4.91
N ILE A 73 10.74 -19.00 -5.16
CA ILE A 73 10.19 -20.02 -6.06
C ILE A 73 10.73 -19.86 -7.48
N ASP A 74 10.73 -18.62 -7.99
CA ASP A 74 11.19 -18.32 -9.34
C ASP A 74 12.72 -18.54 -9.48
N THR A 75 13.51 -18.20 -8.46
CA THR A 75 14.94 -18.51 -8.41
C THR A 75 15.20 -20.02 -8.48
N LEU A 76 14.50 -20.80 -7.66
CA LEU A 76 14.64 -22.26 -7.66
C LEU A 76 14.23 -22.85 -9.01
N PHE A 77 13.14 -22.33 -9.58
CA PHE A 77 12.65 -22.77 -10.88
C PHE A 77 13.65 -22.48 -12.02
N ILE A 78 14.24 -21.28 -12.05
CA ILE A 78 15.27 -20.89 -13.03
C ILE A 78 16.53 -21.75 -12.84
N LEU A 79 17.01 -21.91 -11.60
CA LEU A 79 18.23 -22.66 -11.33
C LEU A 79 18.08 -24.14 -11.68
N PHE A 80 17.06 -24.83 -11.17
CA PHE A 80 16.89 -26.26 -11.41
C PHE A 80 16.51 -26.57 -12.85
N GLY A 81 15.55 -25.83 -13.41
CA GLY A 81 15.10 -26.03 -14.79
C GLY A 81 16.15 -25.60 -15.81
N GLY A 82 16.81 -24.45 -15.57
CA GLY A 82 17.88 -23.95 -16.42
C GLY A 82 19.10 -24.86 -16.41
N TYR A 83 19.51 -25.37 -15.23
CA TYR A 83 20.63 -26.30 -15.11
C TYR A 83 20.34 -27.63 -15.83
N LYS A 84 19.13 -28.20 -15.66
CA LYS A 84 18.74 -29.41 -16.38
C LYS A 84 18.81 -29.19 -17.90
N THR A 85 18.22 -28.13 -18.41
CA THR A 85 18.27 -27.80 -19.85
C THR A 85 19.70 -27.58 -20.33
N TYR A 86 20.55 -26.94 -19.52
CA TYR A 86 21.96 -26.75 -19.85
C TYR A 86 22.69 -28.11 -20.01
N LEU A 87 22.47 -29.06 -19.10
CA LEU A 87 23.10 -30.39 -19.21
C LEU A 87 22.65 -31.14 -20.47
N GLU A 88 21.36 -31.11 -20.79
CA GLU A 88 20.79 -31.68 -22.02
C GLU A 88 21.48 -31.09 -23.27
N GLU A 89 21.70 -29.77 -23.30
CA GLU A 89 22.36 -29.10 -24.43
C GLU A 89 23.87 -29.38 -24.50
N VAL A 90 24.55 -29.52 -23.35
CA VAL A 90 25.97 -29.94 -23.32
C VAL A 90 26.16 -31.33 -23.92
N GLU A 91 25.27 -32.29 -23.60
CA GLU A 91 25.29 -33.62 -24.19
C GLU A 91 25.02 -33.56 -25.68
N PHE A 92 24.01 -32.79 -26.11
CA PHE A 92 23.69 -32.59 -27.53
C PHE A 92 24.85 -32.01 -28.33
N VAL A 93 25.54 -30.98 -27.82
CA VAL A 93 26.71 -30.38 -28.50
C VAL A 93 27.89 -31.37 -28.58
N LYS A 94 28.07 -32.27 -27.60
CA LYS A 94 29.10 -33.31 -27.67
C LYS A 94 28.81 -34.32 -28.77
N GLU A 95 27.55 -34.69 -28.98
CA GLU A 95 27.12 -35.63 -30.03
C GLU A 95 27.23 -34.96 -31.43
N PHE A 96 27.00 -33.66 -31.52
CA PHE A 96 26.99 -32.89 -32.77
C PHE A 96 28.00 -31.74 -32.79
N PRO A 97 29.31 -31.98 -32.80
CA PRO A 97 30.36 -30.96 -32.61
C PRO A 97 30.46 -29.91 -33.75
N ARG A 98 29.70 -30.08 -34.85
CA ARG A 98 29.62 -29.08 -35.93
C ARG A 98 28.63 -27.95 -35.65
N ILE A 99 27.85 -28.04 -34.61
CA ILE A 99 26.87 -26.99 -34.22
C ILE A 99 27.58 -25.90 -33.43
N ILE A 100 27.70 -24.72 -34.02
CA ILE A 100 28.32 -23.53 -33.40
C ILE A 100 27.30 -22.82 -32.47
N MET A 101 26.60 -23.53 -31.63
CA MET A 101 25.69 -22.92 -30.65
C MET A 101 26.28 -23.05 -29.23
N SER A 102 26.23 -21.95 -28.48
CA SER A 102 26.57 -22.01 -27.07
C SER A 102 25.54 -22.83 -26.29
N PRO A 103 25.93 -23.79 -25.47
CA PRO A 103 25.00 -24.56 -24.64
C PRO A 103 24.16 -23.73 -23.66
N LEU A 104 24.53 -22.46 -23.46
CA LEU A 104 23.80 -21.51 -22.61
C LEU A 104 22.60 -20.86 -23.31
N SER A 105 22.58 -20.82 -24.66
CA SER A 105 21.55 -20.10 -25.40
C SER A 105 20.14 -20.69 -25.22
N PRO A 106 19.92 -22.01 -25.35
CA PRO A 106 18.61 -22.60 -25.17
C PRO A 106 18.02 -22.43 -23.76
N PRO A 107 18.78 -22.62 -22.64
CA PRO A 107 18.28 -22.30 -21.30
C PRO A 107 17.85 -20.85 -21.15
N LEU A 108 18.65 -19.89 -21.64
CA LEU A 108 18.32 -18.48 -21.54
C LEU A 108 17.03 -18.12 -22.28
N ILE A 109 16.82 -18.66 -23.48
CA ILE A 109 15.59 -18.44 -24.27
C ILE A 109 14.39 -19.08 -23.57
N LYS A 110 14.53 -20.33 -23.11
CA LYS A 110 13.46 -21.09 -22.45
C LYS A 110 12.99 -20.43 -21.15
N PHE A 111 13.92 -19.87 -20.38
CA PHE A 111 13.65 -19.22 -19.08
C PHE A 111 13.59 -17.69 -19.16
N MET A 112 13.54 -17.09 -20.35
CA MET A 112 13.52 -15.64 -20.53
C MET A 112 12.35 -14.97 -19.77
N VAL A 113 11.14 -15.54 -19.84
CA VAL A 113 9.97 -14.97 -19.12
C VAL A 113 10.13 -15.06 -17.60
N PRO A 114 10.47 -16.20 -16.98
CA PRO A 114 10.82 -16.27 -15.57
C PRO A 114 11.91 -15.27 -15.17
N ILE A 115 13.00 -15.14 -15.92
CA ILE A 115 14.08 -14.19 -15.63
C ILE A 115 13.57 -12.75 -15.64
N ILE A 116 12.77 -12.36 -16.64
CA ILE A 116 12.17 -11.02 -16.70
C ILE A 116 11.24 -10.79 -15.50
N MET A 117 10.40 -11.76 -15.15
CA MET A 117 9.50 -11.66 -14.00
C MET A 117 10.27 -11.55 -12.69
N TRP A 118 11.37 -12.30 -12.53
CA TRP A 118 12.28 -12.20 -11.40
C TRP A 118 12.87 -10.78 -11.27
N MET A 119 13.39 -10.23 -12.37
CA MET A 119 13.94 -8.86 -12.36
C MET A 119 12.87 -7.83 -11.99
N LEU A 120 11.68 -7.91 -12.58
CA LEU A 120 10.58 -7.00 -12.26
C LEU A 120 10.16 -7.11 -10.79
N ALA A 121 10.04 -8.32 -10.25
CA ALA A 121 9.73 -8.55 -8.84
C ALA A 121 10.83 -7.99 -7.92
N PHE A 122 12.10 -8.23 -8.25
CA PHE A 122 13.26 -7.76 -7.47
C PHE A 122 13.34 -6.23 -7.42
N PHE A 123 13.26 -5.56 -8.57
CA PHE A 123 13.29 -4.10 -8.62
C PHE A 123 12.05 -3.48 -7.95
N SER A 124 10.87 -4.08 -8.12
CA SER A 124 9.67 -3.63 -7.42
C SER A 124 9.78 -3.78 -5.91
N PHE A 125 10.45 -4.84 -5.43
CA PHE A 125 10.73 -5.06 -4.00
C PHE A 125 11.63 -3.96 -3.43
N ILE A 126 12.73 -3.65 -4.10
CA ILE A 126 13.64 -2.55 -3.70
C ILE A 126 12.88 -1.22 -3.66
N TYR A 127 12.14 -0.92 -4.72
CA TYR A 127 11.35 0.31 -4.79
C TYR A 127 10.30 0.40 -3.66
N ALA A 128 9.60 -0.69 -3.37
CA ALA A 128 8.65 -0.76 -2.27
C ALA A 128 9.31 -0.54 -0.90
N MET A 129 10.55 -1.03 -0.70
CA MET A 129 11.34 -0.78 0.52
C MET A 129 11.67 0.71 0.70
N ILE A 130 12.08 1.38 -0.38
CA ILE A 130 12.38 2.82 -0.37
C ILE A 130 11.11 3.63 -0.03
N LEU A 131 10.00 3.33 -0.70
CA LEU A 131 8.72 3.99 -0.44
C LEU A 131 8.24 3.77 1.00
N LYS A 132 8.37 2.55 1.52
CA LYS A 132 8.03 2.22 2.91
C LYS A 132 8.80 3.10 3.90
N ASN A 133 10.10 3.23 3.73
CA ASN A 133 10.93 4.02 4.62
C ASN A 133 10.57 5.52 4.58
N LYS A 134 10.31 6.05 3.39
CA LYS A 134 9.85 7.44 3.21
C LYS A 134 8.50 7.68 3.91
N GLU A 135 7.55 6.75 3.75
CA GLU A 135 6.23 6.88 4.34
C GLU A 135 6.25 6.70 5.87
N ASN A 136 7.05 5.77 6.39
CA ASN A 136 7.23 5.60 7.83
C ASN A 136 7.81 6.88 8.48
N ARG A 137 8.76 7.55 7.80
CA ARG A 137 9.29 8.84 8.26
C ARG A 137 8.20 9.91 8.29
N ARG A 138 7.37 10.00 7.24
CA ARG A 138 6.25 10.93 7.17
C ARG A 138 5.22 10.69 8.28
N ILE A 139 4.93 9.42 8.61
CA ILE A 139 4.04 9.05 9.71
C ILE A 139 4.64 9.48 11.05
N ALA A 140 5.92 9.25 11.27
CA ALA A 140 6.60 9.68 12.50
C ALA A 140 6.54 11.21 12.67
N GLU A 141 6.85 11.97 11.62
CA GLU A 141 6.74 13.45 11.60
C GLU A 141 5.31 13.93 11.89
N MET A 142 4.29 13.25 11.36
CA MET A 142 2.89 13.54 11.62
C MET A 142 2.54 13.32 13.10
N LEU A 143 2.96 12.20 13.68
CA LEU A 143 2.73 11.90 15.10
C LEU A 143 3.45 12.90 16.01
N ASP A 144 4.70 13.26 15.70
CA ASP A 144 5.46 14.28 16.41
C ASP A 144 4.74 15.64 16.39
N ASN A 145 4.18 16.02 15.25
CA ASN A 145 3.42 17.26 15.11
C ASN A 145 2.13 17.26 15.94
N LEU A 146 1.41 16.12 15.96
CA LEU A 146 0.22 15.96 16.80
C LEU A 146 0.54 15.98 18.31
N GLU A 147 1.68 15.42 18.69
CA GLU A 147 2.15 15.40 20.07
C GLU A 147 2.54 16.81 20.54
N LYS A 148 3.28 17.57 19.72
CA LYS A 148 3.65 18.98 19.99
C LYS A 148 2.44 19.87 20.25
N VAL A 149 1.34 19.66 19.54
CA VAL A 149 0.10 20.41 19.73
C VAL A 149 -0.86 19.76 20.74
N LYS A 150 -0.41 18.73 21.46
CA LYS A 150 -1.18 17.98 22.47
C LYS A 150 -2.48 17.33 21.95
N HIS A 151 -2.56 17.09 20.65
CA HIS A 151 -3.72 16.50 20.00
C HIS A 151 -3.71 14.97 19.93
N LEU A 152 -2.57 14.32 20.20
CA LEU A 152 -2.39 12.90 19.96
C LEU A 152 -3.34 12.01 20.81
N LYS A 153 -3.55 12.38 22.09
CA LYS A 153 -4.48 11.67 22.99
C LYS A 153 -5.93 11.79 22.50
N PHE A 154 -6.35 12.99 22.16
CA PHE A 154 -7.69 13.23 21.63
C PHE A 154 -7.94 12.52 20.29
N ALA A 155 -6.90 12.39 19.45
CA ALA A 155 -7.00 11.62 18.21
C ALA A 155 -7.22 10.13 18.50
N LYS A 156 -6.58 9.53 19.52
CA LYS A 156 -6.82 8.13 19.91
C LYS A 156 -8.25 7.93 20.39
N GLU A 157 -8.73 8.80 21.29
CA GLU A 157 -10.09 8.74 21.81
C GLU A 157 -11.13 8.84 20.68
N ASP A 158 -10.95 9.81 19.78
CA ASP A 158 -11.84 10.01 18.64
C ASP A 158 -11.81 8.84 17.65
N PHE A 159 -10.61 8.27 17.41
CA PHE A 159 -10.46 7.09 16.58
C PHE A 159 -11.21 5.87 17.12
N LEU A 160 -11.15 5.65 18.44
CA LEU A 160 -11.80 4.51 19.08
C LEU A 160 -13.32 4.67 19.16
N ARG A 161 -13.83 5.90 19.29
CA ARG A 161 -15.28 6.19 19.38
C ARG A 161 -15.98 6.26 18.05
N SER A 162 -15.26 6.60 16.98
CA SER A 162 -15.88 6.84 15.67
C SER A 162 -16.27 5.54 14.99
N ASP A 163 -17.49 5.50 14.43
CA ASP A 163 -18.00 4.37 13.64
C ASP A 163 -18.23 4.71 12.17
N ARG A 164 -17.99 5.96 11.77
CA ARG A 164 -18.24 6.44 10.41
C ARG A 164 -17.07 6.10 9.51
N ILE A 165 -17.23 5.03 8.74
CA ILE A 165 -16.23 4.54 7.78
C ILE A 165 -16.76 4.75 6.38
N LEU A 166 -15.93 5.36 5.51
CA LEU A 166 -16.23 5.56 4.10
C LEU A 166 -15.13 4.92 3.25
N ALA A 167 -15.55 4.12 2.28
CA ALA A 167 -14.63 3.58 1.27
C ALA A 167 -14.41 4.64 0.18
N THR A 168 -13.17 5.01 -0.07
CA THR A 168 -12.84 5.97 -1.15
C THR A 168 -13.01 5.36 -2.54
N GLY A 169 -13.18 4.03 -2.63
CA GLY A 169 -13.24 3.29 -3.91
C GLY A 169 -11.86 3.13 -4.58
N VAL A 170 -10.81 3.71 -4.02
CA VAL A 170 -9.41 3.47 -4.43
C VAL A 170 -8.82 2.34 -3.59
N VAL A 171 -7.96 1.54 -4.19
CA VAL A 171 -7.35 0.39 -3.52
C VAL A 171 -6.63 0.80 -2.24
N GLY A 172 -7.13 0.34 -1.11
CA GLY A 172 -6.58 0.62 0.21
C GLY A 172 -6.88 2.00 0.78
N GLY A 173 -7.75 2.78 0.14
CA GLY A 173 -8.08 4.14 0.49
C GLY A 173 -9.34 4.28 1.35
N ASP A 174 -9.47 3.50 2.41
CA ASP A 174 -10.58 3.69 3.36
C ASP A 174 -10.26 4.84 4.32
N ILE A 175 -11.29 5.57 4.72
CA ILE A 175 -11.21 6.69 5.67
C ILE A 175 -12.18 6.47 6.83
N LYS A 176 -11.82 6.98 7.99
CA LYS A 176 -12.66 7.00 9.17
C LYS A 176 -12.88 8.46 9.60
N LEU A 177 -14.13 8.83 9.80
CA LEU A 177 -14.53 10.19 10.14
C LEU A 177 -14.88 10.24 11.63
N GLY A 178 -14.05 10.92 12.40
CA GLY A 178 -14.31 11.19 13.81
C GLY A 178 -15.06 12.51 14.03
N ASP A 179 -15.26 12.89 15.28
CA ASP A 179 -15.86 14.17 15.64
C ASP A 179 -14.85 15.33 15.53
N ARG A 180 -13.56 15.04 15.74
CA ARG A 180 -12.47 16.03 15.73
C ARG A 180 -11.42 15.79 14.65
N TYR A 181 -11.35 14.56 14.11
CA TYR A 181 -10.28 14.16 13.20
C TYR A 181 -10.84 13.34 12.03
N LEU A 182 -10.19 13.52 10.87
CA LEU A 182 -10.31 12.60 9.74
C LEU A 182 -9.08 11.70 9.73
N PHE A 183 -9.30 10.40 9.66
CA PHE A 183 -8.27 9.37 9.57
C PHE A 183 -8.26 8.76 8.18
N SER A 184 -7.15 8.87 7.46
CA SER A 184 -6.96 8.27 6.14
C SER A 184 -5.95 7.13 6.22
N PHE A 185 -6.20 6.05 5.49
CA PHE A 185 -5.28 4.91 5.36
C PHE A 185 -4.49 4.91 4.06
N TYR A 186 -4.81 5.82 3.13
CA TYR A 186 -4.03 6.05 1.93
C TYR A 186 -4.26 7.46 1.37
N PRO A 187 -3.28 8.36 1.47
CA PRO A 187 -2.07 8.26 2.32
C PRO A 187 -2.44 8.20 3.81
N ILE A 188 -1.61 7.52 4.62
CA ILE A 188 -1.87 7.44 6.06
C ILE A 188 -1.77 8.83 6.66
N SER A 189 -2.86 9.29 7.28
CA SER A 189 -2.92 10.65 7.84
C SER A 189 -3.96 10.78 8.92
N ILE A 190 -3.64 11.57 9.96
CA ILE A 190 -4.57 12.07 10.98
C ILE A 190 -4.70 13.57 10.75
N ILE A 191 -5.90 14.02 10.42
CA ILE A 191 -6.17 15.40 10.02
C ILE A 191 -7.12 16.04 11.03
N PRO A 192 -6.64 16.90 11.92
CA PRO A 192 -7.51 17.65 12.84
C PRO A 192 -8.34 18.68 12.07
N TYR A 193 -9.66 18.66 12.21
CA TYR A 193 -10.53 19.59 11.47
C TYR A 193 -10.25 21.05 11.75
N ILE A 194 -9.89 21.42 12.97
CA ILE A 194 -9.56 22.80 13.36
C ILE A 194 -8.34 23.38 12.62
N TYR A 195 -7.44 22.51 12.13
CA TYR A 195 -6.26 22.95 11.37
C TYR A 195 -6.50 23.03 9.86
N ILE A 196 -7.68 22.67 9.37
CA ILE A 196 -8.00 22.77 7.94
C ILE A 196 -8.09 24.25 7.57
N GLN A 197 -7.23 24.73 6.66
CA GLN A 197 -7.35 26.06 6.07
C GLN A 197 -8.30 26.06 4.88
N LYS A 198 -8.09 25.11 3.97
CA LYS A 198 -8.83 25.00 2.72
C LYS A 198 -8.96 23.56 2.31
N MET A 199 -10.13 23.20 1.81
CA MET A 199 -10.43 21.86 1.31
C MET A 199 -11.14 21.98 -0.03
N LYS A 200 -10.61 21.32 -1.08
CA LYS A 200 -11.14 21.38 -2.43
C LYS A 200 -11.14 20.00 -3.05
N VAL A 201 -12.23 19.66 -3.72
CA VAL A 201 -12.25 18.50 -4.63
C VAL A 201 -11.68 18.92 -5.98
N LYS A 202 -10.76 18.14 -6.51
CA LYS A 202 -10.13 18.33 -7.82
C LYS A 202 -10.25 17.06 -8.62
N ILE A 203 -10.42 17.19 -9.92
CA ILE A 203 -10.48 16.09 -10.86
C ILE A 203 -9.12 15.94 -11.55
N SER A 204 -8.66 14.71 -11.67
CA SER A 204 -7.53 14.35 -12.54
C SER A 204 -7.93 13.24 -13.50
N ARG A 205 -7.47 13.32 -14.75
CA ARG A 205 -7.69 12.29 -15.76
C ARG A 205 -6.60 11.22 -15.63
N ARG A 206 -6.98 9.96 -15.50
CA ARG A 206 -6.06 8.82 -15.50
C ARG A 206 -6.32 7.98 -16.74
N GLY A 207 -5.46 8.11 -17.76
CA GLY A 207 -5.62 7.44 -19.03
C GLY A 207 -6.82 7.94 -19.86
N LYS A 208 -7.20 7.19 -20.92
CA LYS A 208 -8.22 7.61 -21.88
C LYS A 208 -9.63 7.80 -21.30
N ASN A 209 -10.02 7.03 -20.26
CA ASN A 209 -11.41 7.01 -19.74
C ASN A 209 -11.53 7.06 -18.22
N GLY A 210 -10.44 7.18 -17.45
CA GLY A 210 -10.47 7.16 -15.99
C GLY A 210 -10.48 8.56 -15.37
N ARG A 211 -11.48 8.88 -14.52
CA ARG A 211 -11.48 10.07 -13.66
C ARG A 211 -11.13 9.64 -12.25
N ILE A 212 -10.19 10.33 -11.62
CA ILE A 212 -9.89 10.22 -10.20
C ILE A 212 -10.13 11.58 -9.57
N TYR A 213 -10.78 11.58 -8.44
CA TYR A 213 -11.08 12.78 -7.67
C TYR A 213 -10.10 12.88 -6.50
N TYR A 214 -9.58 14.07 -6.26
CA TYR A 214 -8.65 14.33 -5.18
C TYR A 214 -9.28 15.33 -4.20
N LEU A 215 -9.30 14.96 -2.94
CA LEU A 215 -9.55 15.90 -1.87
C LEU A 215 -8.22 16.57 -1.48
N ASP A 216 -8.01 17.81 -1.93
CA ASP A 216 -6.82 18.60 -1.69
C ASP A 216 -7.02 19.41 -0.40
N ILE A 217 -6.31 19.03 0.67
CA ILE A 217 -6.48 19.57 2.03
C ILE A 217 -5.24 20.39 2.37
N ALA A 218 -5.40 21.71 2.49
CA ALA A 218 -4.38 22.59 3.01
C ALA A 218 -4.58 22.75 4.53
N LEU A 219 -3.53 22.56 5.31
CA LEU A 219 -3.54 22.61 6.76
C LEU A 219 -2.69 23.79 7.28
N LYS A 220 -3.04 24.31 8.47
CA LYS A 220 -2.20 25.26 9.22
C LYS A 220 -0.95 24.54 9.72
N ARG A 221 0.15 25.28 9.90
CA ARG A 221 1.36 24.74 10.56
C ARG A 221 1.01 24.19 11.95
N PRO A 222 1.63 23.09 12.40
CA PRO A 222 2.81 22.44 11.82
C PRO A 222 2.49 21.35 10.76
N PHE A 223 1.23 21.19 10.36
CA PHE A 223 0.79 20.09 9.49
C PHE A 223 1.08 20.39 8.01
N GLN A 224 1.35 19.32 7.27
CA GLN A 224 1.60 19.40 5.82
C GLN A 224 0.30 19.26 5.03
N LYS A 225 0.34 19.74 3.78
CA LYS A 225 -0.74 19.55 2.82
C LYS A 225 -0.91 18.06 2.49
N ILE A 226 -2.18 17.61 2.42
CA ILE A 226 -2.54 16.22 2.17
C ILE A 226 -3.47 16.14 0.96
N LYS A 227 -3.31 15.08 0.17
CA LYS A 227 -4.22 14.74 -0.93
C LYS A 227 -4.74 13.34 -0.72
N ILE A 228 -6.05 13.17 -0.70
CA ILE A 228 -6.73 11.86 -0.60
C ILE A 228 -7.41 11.57 -1.92
N GLU A 229 -7.22 10.37 -2.46
CA GLU A 229 -7.81 9.94 -3.73
C GLU A 229 -9.17 9.28 -3.52
N PHE A 230 -10.11 9.56 -4.44
CA PHE A 230 -11.45 8.97 -4.48
C PHE A 230 -11.79 8.50 -5.89
N ALA A 231 -12.47 7.37 -5.98
CA ALA A 231 -12.98 6.87 -7.25
C ALA A 231 -14.24 7.62 -7.72
N LYS A 232 -14.99 8.25 -6.78
CA LYS A 232 -16.24 8.96 -7.06
C LYS A 232 -16.22 10.36 -6.45
N GLU A 233 -16.81 11.32 -7.19
CA GLU A 233 -16.89 12.72 -6.79
C GLU A 233 -17.81 12.92 -5.59
N ASP A 234 -18.99 12.28 -5.61
CA ASP A 234 -19.98 12.37 -4.56
C ASP A 234 -19.45 11.95 -3.18
N VAL A 235 -18.57 10.95 -3.15
CA VAL A 235 -17.93 10.51 -1.90
C VAL A 235 -16.90 11.54 -1.41
N ALA A 236 -16.11 12.11 -2.32
CA ALA A 236 -15.15 13.16 -1.99
C ALA A 236 -15.84 14.43 -1.45
N GLU A 237 -16.96 14.83 -2.08
CA GLU A 237 -17.76 15.97 -1.65
C GLU A 237 -18.43 15.73 -0.29
N LYS A 238 -19.01 14.57 -0.04
CA LYS A 238 -19.56 14.21 1.28
C LYS A 238 -18.52 14.31 2.40
N VAL A 239 -17.29 13.83 2.13
CA VAL A 239 -16.18 13.95 3.10
C VAL A 239 -15.80 15.40 3.32
N ARG A 240 -15.75 16.21 2.25
CA ARG A 240 -15.46 17.65 2.33
C ARG A 240 -16.49 18.36 3.18
N GLU A 241 -17.79 18.21 2.86
CA GLU A 241 -18.91 18.85 3.57
C GLU A 241 -18.90 18.48 5.05
N PHE A 242 -18.85 17.19 5.37
CA PHE A 242 -18.77 16.72 6.75
C PHE A 242 -17.57 17.32 7.51
N SER A 243 -16.39 17.34 6.88
CA SER A 243 -15.19 17.89 7.54
C SER A 243 -15.27 19.39 7.79
N LEU A 244 -15.89 20.14 6.89
CA LEU A 244 -16.09 21.58 7.04
C LEU A 244 -17.17 21.92 8.07
N GLU A 245 -18.24 21.15 8.13
CA GLU A 245 -19.29 21.24 9.16
C GLU A 245 -18.67 21.01 10.55
N ARG A 246 -17.93 19.91 10.75
CA ARG A 246 -17.24 19.63 12.02
C ARG A 246 -16.23 20.69 12.40
N LYS A 247 -15.52 21.26 11.42
CA LYS A 247 -14.65 22.40 11.68
C LYS A 247 -15.40 23.59 12.24
N LYS A 248 -16.59 23.91 11.68
CA LYS A 248 -17.44 25.02 12.14
C LYS A 248 -17.90 24.78 13.57
N ASP A 249 -18.47 23.60 13.87
CA ASP A 249 -18.91 23.21 15.19
C ASP A 249 -17.80 23.30 16.26
N LEU A 250 -16.57 22.91 15.88
CA LEU A 250 -15.42 22.97 16.79
C LEU A 250 -14.95 24.40 17.05
N ASN A 251 -14.99 25.29 16.04
CA ASN A 251 -14.63 26.69 16.23
C ASN A 251 -15.65 27.40 17.13
N GLU A 252 -16.95 27.17 16.95
CA GLU A 252 -18.01 27.72 17.80
C GLU A 252 -17.85 27.29 19.26
N LYS A 253 -17.40 26.06 19.54
CA LYS A 253 -17.14 25.57 20.92
C LYS A 253 -15.88 26.14 21.58
N ILE A 254 -14.98 26.75 20.82
CA ILE A 254 -13.75 27.36 21.36
C ILE A 254 -13.98 28.83 21.69
N GLU A 255 -14.98 29.47 21.08
CA GLU A 255 -15.33 30.90 21.31
C GLU A 255 -16.21 31.12 22.57
N TYR A 256 -16.70 30.04 23.20
CA TYR A 256 -17.42 30.04 24.49
C TYR A 256 -16.57 29.41 25.59
#